data_ef30f1db4c30ed5543d0e8772de7f3fc
#
_entry.id   ef30f1db4c30ed5543d0e8772de7f3fc
#
_cell.length_a   1.000
_cell.length_b   1.000
_cell.length_c   1.000
_cell.angle_alpha   90.00
_cell.angle_beta   90.00
_cell.angle_gamma   90.00
#
_symmetry.space_group_name_H-M   'P 1'
#
loop_
_entity.id
_entity.type
_entity.pdbx_description
1 polymer ?
#
loop_
_entity_poly.entity_id
_entity_poly.type
_entity_poly.pdbx_seq_one_letter_code
_entity_poly.pdbx_strand_id
1 'polypeptide(L)'
;MQPVKTAQDRKNGPETAQKTGPVFELVREDRATRALPKTHVGFWRARVERRVYSYDGRACEVPEYSVRMEFGKVRRRLALGTAIKEEAATKARDIYLSLVAKGWEATLADLAPKAATSIAANDGGSTVGEFLAEVARTSTLKAKTFGRYAQYFRMLAGQIQRVETDASRFNYRTGGLNRWRERVDAIPLSAVTPAAVADWKILYLKRAGNDPHRKLEVNRSFNAALRHCKSLFSSHIINKPNFAVKIPKLKVPDGQRGEREAYWFETVDFEKAGSMKFHAPAGITYESLVRNARNELRSENPEAYKLFLLCLCAGLRRAEADVCLWSQLNPEDNSIRIEANEFIEPKHGSGGTVYVDAALMRELLSLKAKTPGAFVVHSTWEWKPTGYIRYRCEPHWSRLLEWLETNGISARKKVHELRKLFGDAIVKEKGIFAASAQLRHSTIQMTASHYTDPRQRAALPVGSLFAEDMVNPQLLQTQAPASTQHAINHKQSTGIKSGL
;
A
#
# COMPACT_ATOMS: atom_id res chain seq x y z
N MET A 1 -4.72 58.10 -40.58
CA MET A 1 -5.87 59.03 -40.79
C MET A 1 -6.96 58.55 -39.83
N GLN A 2 -7.12 59.26 -38.72
CA GLN A 2 -8.42 59.35 -38.02
C GLN A 2 -9.35 60.30 -38.80
N PRO A 3 -10.65 60.37 -38.60
CA PRO A 3 -11.30 60.66 -37.31
C PRO A 3 -12.70 59.96 -37.11
N VAL A 4 -13.15 59.70 -35.90
CA VAL A 4 -13.86 60.54 -34.90
C VAL A 4 -15.42 60.59 -35.04
N LYS A 5 -16.07 60.27 -33.87
CA LYS A 5 -17.41 60.67 -33.32
C LYS A 5 -18.66 59.89 -33.82
N THR A 6 -19.70 59.58 -33.04
CA THR A 6 -20.25 60.19 -31.81
C THR A 6 -21.25 59.22 -31.14
N ALA A 7 -21.51 59.47 -29.89
CA ALA A 7 -22.46 58.87 -28.98
C ALA A 7 -23.93 59.11 -29.35
N GLN A 8 -24.84 58.24 -28.89
CA GLN A 8 -26.02 58.64 -28.09
C GLN A 8 -26.85 57.42 -27.63
N ASP A 9 -26.99 57.36 -26.36
CA ASP A 9 -28.09 56.91 -25.50
C ASP A 9 -29.21 55.99 -26.01
N ARG A 10 -29.39 54.86 -25.32
CA ARG A 10 -30.70 54.58 -24.67
C ARG A 10 -30.56 53.48 -23.61
N LYS A 11 -31.00 53.84 -22.41
CA LYS A 11 -31.30 53.03 -21.24
C LYS A 11 -32.09 51.76 -21.58
N ASN A 12 -31.65 50.63 -21.02
CA ASN A 12 -32.56 49.63 -20.46
C ASN A 12 -31.72 48.82 -19.46
N GLY A 13 -32.13 48.82 -18.18
CA GLY A 13 -31.46 48.13 -17.09
C GLY A 13 -31.64 46.61 -17.19
N PRO A 14 -30.69 45.85 -16.67
CA PRO A 14 -30.86 44.41 -16.59
C PRO A 14 -31.71 44.02 -15.38
N GLU A 15 -32.64 43.13 -15.64
CA GLU A 15 -33.38 42.34 -14.67
C GLU A 15 -32.43 41.69 -13.70
N THR A 16 -32.67 41.94 -12.41
CA THR A 16 -32.04 41.28 -11.29
C THR A 16 -32.43 39.79 -11.29
N ALA A 17 -31.56 38.93 -11.81
CA ALA A 17 -31.63 37.50 -11.53
C ALA A 17 -31.34 37.26 -10.04
N GLN A 18 -32.38 36.98 -9.29
CA GLN A 18 -32.30 36.52 -7.91
C GLN A 18 -31.49 35.22 -7.87
N LYS A 19 -30.27 35.30 -7.34
CA LYS A 19 -29.51 34.12 -6.88
C LYS A 19 -30.23 33.57 -5.65
N THR A 20 -31.02 32.53 -5.81
CA THR A 20 -31.49 31.70 -4.72
C THR A 20 -30.28 30.88 -4.23
N GLY A 21 -29.57 31.44 -3.26
CA GLY A 21 -28.66 30.68 -2.40
C GLY A 21 -29.47 29.76 -1.49
N PRO A 22 -28.89 28.63 -1.03
CA PRO A 22 -29.61 27.75 -0.12
C PRO A 22 -30.04 28.52 1.14
N VAL A 23 -31.31 28.50 1.38
CA VAL A 23 -31.94 29.05 2.59
C VAL A 23 -31.45 28.22 3.77
N PHE A 24 -30.47 28.74 4.52
CA PHE A 24 -30.15 28.19 5.82
C PHE A 24 -31.33 28.50 6.73
N GLU A 25 -32.07 27.48 7.05
CA GLU A 25 -33.09 27.55 8.11
C GLU A 25 -32.36 27.85 9.41
N LEU A 26 -32.38 29.11 9.81
CA LEU A 26 -31.96 29.56 11.12
C LEU A 26 -32.90 28.91 12.15
N VAL A 27 -32.45 27.80 12.71
CA VAL A 27 -33.07 27.22 13.90
C VAL A 27 -33.17 28.34 14.92
N ARG A 28 -34.39 28.80 15.18
CA ARG A 28 -34.70 29.82 16.20
C ARG A 28 -34.17 29.29 17.53
N GLU A 29 -33.07 29.89 18.00
CA GLU A 29 -32.57 29.63 19.35
C GLU A 29 -33.67 29.97 20.35
N ASP A 30 -34.06 29.00 21.16
CA ASP A 30 -34.99 29.18 22.27
C ASP A 30 -34.52 30.35 23.15
N ARG A 31 -35.36 31.33 23.34
CA ARG A 31 -35.11 32.51 24.23
C ARG A 31 -34.64 32.11 25.63
N ALA A 32 -35.01 30.91 26.10
CA ALA A 32 -34.61 30.36 27.39
C ALA A 32 -33.10 30.10 27.54
N THR A 33 -32.40 29.78 26.43
CA THR A 33 -30.95 29.46 26.49
C THR A 33 -30.05 30.71 26.51
N ARG A 34 -30.58 31.88 26.16
CA ARG A 34 -29.85 33.16 26.27
C ARG A 34 -29.74 33.70 27.70
N ALA A 35 -30.63 33.27 28.58
CA ALA A 35 -30.67 33.72 29.98
C ALA A 35 -29.73 32.94 30.92
N LEU A 36 -29.14 31.82 30.47
CA LEU A 36 -28.25 31.00 31.31
C LEU A 36 -26.90 31.68 31.53
N PRO A 37 -26.34 31.65 32.76
CA PRO A 37 -25.01 32.19 33.04
C PRO A 37 -23.93 31.37 32.33
N LYS A 38 -22.78 32.00 32.00
CA LYS A 38 -21.62 31.34 31.33
C LYS A 38 -21.03 30.20 32.17
N THR A 39 -21.37 30.07 33.42
CA THR A 39 -21.01 28.95 34.31
C THR A 39 -21.89 27.72 34.09
N HIS A 40 -23.00 27.84 33.35
CA HIS A 40 -23.92 26.73 33.09
C HIS A 40 -23.64 26.07 31.74
N VAL A 41 -23.65 24.73 31.68
CA VAL A 41 -23.38 23.96 30.46
C VAL A 41 -24.32 24.32 29.31
N GLY A 42 -25.60 24.54 29.61
CA GLY A 42 -26.63 24.93 28.62
C GLY A 42 -26.29 26.20 27.84
N PHE A 43 -25.58 27.18 28.45
CA PHE A 43 -25.09 28.38 27.77
C PHE A 43 -24.12 28.03 26.63
N TRP A 44 -23.27 27.06 26.84
CA TRP A 44 -22.25 26.62 25.86
C TRP A 44 -22.81 25.67 24.84
N ARG A 45 -23.81 24.85 25.18
CA ARG A 45 -24.47 23.93 24.26
C ARG A 45 -25.02 24.64 23.01
N ALA A 46 -25.51 25.87 23.14
CA ALA A 46 -25.97 26.70 22.03
C ALA A 46 -24.81 27.36 21.23
N ARG A 47 -23.57 27.34 21.74
CA ARG A 47 -22.43 28.10 21.21
C ARG A 47 -21.29 27.25 20.69
N VAL A 48 -21.36 25.96 20.90
CA VAL A 48 -20.41 25.01 20.26
C VAL A 48 -20.87 24.76 18.83
N GLU A 49 -19.94 24.92 17.89
CA GLU A 49 -20.19 24.81 16.45
C GLU A 49 -19.14 23.94 15.77
N ARG A 50 -19.49 23.26 14.71
CA ARG A 50 -18.55 22.60 13.85
C ARG A 50 -18.04 23.57 12.81
N ARG A 51 -16.76 23.44 12.47
CA ARG A 51 -16.16 24.30 11.46
C ARG A 51 -16.45 23.75 10.08
N VAL A 52 -17.01 24.59 9.20
CA VAL A 52 -17.17 24.29 7.78
C VAL A 52 -16.05 25.00 7.01
N TYR A 53 -15.41 24.30 6.10
CA TYR A 53 -14.41 24.83 5.18
C TYR A 53 -14.69 24.32 3.77
N SER A 54 -14.25 25.08 2.77
CA SER A 54 -14.38 24.66 1.37
C SER A 54 -13.11 23.94 0.95
N TYR A 55 -13.28 22.74 0.41
CA TYR A 55 -12.21 21.99 -0.22
C TYR A 55 -12.66 21.50 -1.60
N ASP A 56 -11.94 21.89 -2.65
CA ASP A 56 -12.27 21.55 -4.05
C ASP A 56 -13.72 21.91 -4.42
N GLY A 57 -14.15 23.13 -4.01
CA GLY A 57 -15.51 23.63 -4.27
C GLY A 57 -16.64 22.97 -3.47
N ARG A 58 -16.31 22.00 -2.60
CA ARG A 58 -17.29 21.32 -1.73
C ARG A 58 -17.15 21.80 -0.29
N ALA A 59 -18.30 22.00 0.37
CA ALA A 59 -18.32 22.31 1.79
C ALA A 59 -18.01 21.04 2.60
N CYS A 60 -16.94 21.08 3.39
CA CYS A 60 -16.53 20.00 4.27
C CYS A 60 -16.70 20.45 5.73
N GLU A 61 -17.35 19.65 6.56
CA GLU A 61 -17.52 19.92 7.97
C GLU A 61 -16.48 19.18 8.81
N VAL A 62 -15.82 19.87 9.76
CA VAL A 62 -14.92 19.22 10.73
C VAL A 62 -15.77 18.43 11.71
N PRO A 63 -15.47 17.12 11.95
CA PRO A 63 -16.29 16.29 12.85
C PRO A 63 -16.30 16.79 14.30
N GLU A 64 -15.27 17.50 14.73
CA GLU A 64 -15.10 17.99 16.09
C GLU A 64 -15.71 19.37 16.29
N TYR A 65 -16.27 19.59 17.48
CA TYR A 65 -16.81 20.89 17.88
C TYR A 65 -15.70 21.86 18.26
N SER A 66 -15.96 23.12 18.00
CA SER A 66 -15.17 24.28 18.45
C SER A 66 -16.05 25.32 19.13
N VAL A 67 -15.46 26.18 19.95
CA VAL A 67 -16.18 27.26 20.62
C VAL A 67 -15.41 28.56 20.45
N ARG A 68 -16.14 29.68 20.28
CA ARG A 68 -15.60 31.04 20.37
C ARG A 68 -15.76 31.55 21.76
N MET A 69 -14.67 31.92 22.41
CA MET A 69 -14.69 32.51 23.76
C MET A 69 -14.08 33.90 23.75
N GLU A 70 -14.68 34.76 24.54
CA GLU A 70 -14.19 36.12 24.77
C GLU A 70 -14.03 36.34 26.28
N PHE A 71 -12.83 36.74 26.68
CA PHE A 71 -12.46 37.05 28.05
C PHE A 71 -11.38 38.13 28.06
N GLY A 72 -11.53 39.20 28.87
CA GLY A 72 -10.55 40.27 28.99
C GLY A 72 -10.25 40.99 27.66
N LYS A 73 -11.28 41.30 26.84
CA LYS A 73 -11.16 41.89 25.49
C LYS A 73 -10.43 41.02 24.44
N VAL A 74 -10.03 39.84 24.81
CA VAL A 74 -9.41 38.88 23.90
C VAL A 74 -10.39 37.82 23.46
N ARG A 75 -10.55 37.64 22.15
CA ARG A 75 -11.45 36.66 21.56
C ARG A 75 -10.65 35.58 20.85
N ARG A 76 -10.92 34.33 21.21
CA ARG A 76 -10.25 33.14 20.58
C ARG A 76 -11.25 32.05 20.26
N ARG A 77 -10.96 31.27 19.22
CA ARG A 77 -11.65 30.03 18.91
C ARG A 77 -10.80 28.86 19.41
N LEU A 78 -11.44 27.95 20.14
CA LEU A 78 -10.79 26.77 20.74
C LEU A 78 -11.45 25.52 20.18
N ALA A 79 -10.64 24.55 19.74
CA ALA A 79 -11.08 23.21 19.38
C ALA A 79 -11.34 22.40 20.66
N LEU A 80 -12.44 21.66 20.70
CA LEU A 80 -12.86 20.93 21.90
C LEU A 80 -12.52 19.44 21.87
N GLY A 81 -11.98 18.94 20.72
CA GLY A 81 -11.48 17.58 20.56
C GLY A 81 -12.54 16.51 20.78
N THR A 82 -13.81 16.80 20.49
CA THR A 82 -14.93 15.85 20.59
C THR A 82 -15.97 16.10 19.51
N ALA A 83 -16.59 15.03 19.03
CA ALA A 83 -17.69 15.04 18.09
C ALA A 83 -19.07 14.99 18.79
N ILE A 84 -19.10 14.89 20.13
CA ILE A 84 -20.32 14.81 20.93
C ILE A 84 -20.66 16.21 21.48
N LYS A 85 -21.83 16.73 21.12
CA LYS A 85 -22.25 18.12 21.44
C LYS A 85 -22.32 18.39 22.96
N GLU A 86 -22.80 17.45 23.72
CA GLU A 86 -22.93 17.53 25.19
C GLU A 86 -21.55 17.56 25.87
N GLU A 87 -20.64 16.74 25.43
CA GLU A 87 -19.26 16.73 25.91
C GLU A 87 -18.53 18.04 25.52
N ALA A 88 -18.76 18.53 24.32
CA ALA A 88 -18.22 19.80 23.85
C ALA A 88 -18.73 20.97 24.71
N ALA A 89 -20.01 21.00 25.07
CA ALA A 89 -20.59 22.03 25.94
C ALA A 89 -19.99 21.99 27.35
N THR A 90 -19.77 20.80 27.90
CA THR A 90 -19.13 20.62 29.21
C THR A 90 -17.67 21.11 29.18
N LYS A 91 -16.90 20.71 28.21
CA LYS A 91 -15.52 21.18 28.02
C LYS A 91 -15.45 22.70 27.84
N ALA A 92 -16.38 23.28 27.07
CA ALA A 92 -16.42 24.71 26.86
C ALA A 92 -16.69 25.48 28.17
N ARG A 93 -17.61 24.99 29.01
CA ARG A 93 -17.84 25.55 30.36
C ARG A 93 -16.58 25.47 31.22
N ASP A 94 -15.92 24.33 31.27
CA ASP A 94 -14.73 24.09 32.12
C ASP A 94 -13.56 24.99 31.68
N ILE A 95 -13.39 25.19 30.39
CA ILE A 95 -12.43 26.15 29.84
C ILE A 95 -12.78 27.58 30.27
N TYR A 96 -14.06 27.97 30.23
CA TYR A 96 -14.46 29.28 30.68
C TYR A 96 -14.22 29.51 32.17
N LEU A 97 -14.53 28.52 33.02
CA LEU A 97 -14.21 28.56 34.44
C LEU A 97 -12.71 28.70 34.69
N SER A 98 -11.89 27.99 33.95
CA SER A 98 -10.43 28.11 33.99
C SER A 98 -9.98 29.53 33.57
N LEU A 99 -10.55 30.09 32.51
CA LEU A 99 -10.24 31.46 32.06
C LEU A 99 -10.57 32.51 33.16
N VAL A 100 -11.70 32.35 33.84
CA VAL A 100 -12.12 33.26 34.94
C VAL A 100 -11.17 33.13 36.12
N ALA A 101 -10.68 31.89 36.43
CA ALA A 101 -9.84 31.65 37.60
C ALA A 101 -8.37 32.10 37.38
N LYS A 102 -7.81 31.92 36.18
CA LYS A 102 -6.35 32.06 35.96
C LYS A 102 -5.97 32.77 34.65
N GLY A 103 -6.92 33.28 33.88
CA GLY A 103 -6.66 34.02 32.66
C GLY A 103 -6.27 33.18 31.45
N TRP A 104 -6.03 33.87 30.30
CA TRP A 104 -5.75 33.18 29.03
C TRP A 104 -4.44 32.36 29.03
N GLU A 105 -3.35 32.91 29.56
CA GLU A 105 -2.04 32.30 29.47
C GLU A 105 -2.01 30.95 30.18
N ALA A 106 -2.45 30.92 31.43
CA ALA A 106 -2.49 29.70 32.25
C ALA A 106 -3.51 28.69 31.71
N THR A 107 -4.68 29.17 31.22
CA THR A 107 -5.70 28.27 30.66
C THR A 107 -5.23 27.66 29.35
N LEU A 108 -4.55 28.41 28.48
CA LEU A 108 -4.00 27.87 27.24
C LEU A 108 -2.84 26.91 27.50
N ALA A 109 -2.04 27.14 28.52
CA ALA A 109 -1.01 26.20 28.98
C ALA A 109 -1.61 24.87 29.45
N ASP A 110 -2.79 24.90 30.11
CA ASP A 110 -3.51 23.69 30.53
C ASP A 110 -4.24 23.00 29.37
N LEU A 111 -4.71 23.77 28.39
CA LEU A 111 -5.39 23.29 27.19
C LEU A 111 -4.39 22.91 26.09
N ALA A 112 -3.19 23.47 26.11
CA ALA A 112 -2.12 22.89 25.34
C ALA A 112 -2.12 21.40 25.72
N PRO A 113 -2.18 20.46 24.74
CA PRO A 113 -2.01 19.06 25.08
C PRO A 113 -0.82 19.06 26.00
N LYS A 114 -1.00 18.59 27.23
CA LYS A 114 0.13 18.41 28.16
C LYS A 114 1.12 17.64 27.34
N ALA A 115 2.12 18.29 26.81
CA ALA A 115 3.30 17.66 26.29
C ALA A 115 3.64 16.74 27.43
N ALA A 116 3.47 15.42 27.23
CA ALA A 116 3.44 14.43 28.28
C ALA A 116 4.37 14.89 29.37
N THR A 117 3.79 15.25 30.50
CA THR A 117 4.39 16.03 31.56
C THR A 117 5.82 15.59 31.66
N SER A 118 6.75 16.51 31.44
CA SER A 118 8.15 16.33 31.64
C SER A 118 8.44 15.06 32.45
N ILE A 119 8.59 13.94 31.74
CA ILE A 119 9.42 12.86 32.28
C ILE A 119 10.75 13.52 32.34
N ALA A 120 11.10 13.90 33.56
CA ALA A 120 12.33 14.51 33.99
C ALA A 120 13.29 14.89 32.87
N ALA A 121 13.31 16.16 32.52
CA ALA A 121 14.58 16.75 32.09
C ALA A 121 15.62 16.28 33.10
N ASN A 122 16.62 15.57 32.63
CA ASN A 122 17.84 15.16 33.34
C ASN A 122 18.00 13.68 33.76
N ASP A 123 17.44 12.77 32.97
CA ASP A 123 18.04 11.43 33.02
C ASP A 123 18.69 11.15 31.66
N GLY A 124 19.79 11.79 31.34
CA GLY A 124 20.68 11.62 30.16
C GLY A 124 20.29 10.60 29.06
N GLY A 125 19.02 10.39 28.87
CA GLY A 125 18.43 9.39 27.99
C GLY A 125 18.53 9.81 26.53
N SER A 126 18.93 8.88 25.69
CA SER A 126 19.07 9.10 24.25
C SER A 126 17.76 9.47 23.59
N THR A 127 17.83 10.31 22.57
CA THR A 127 16.71 10.74 21.73
C THR A 127 16.47 9.78 20.56
N VAL A 128 15.33 9.92 19.90
CA VAL A 128 15.01 9.21 18.66
C VAL A 128 16.07 9.49 17.58
N GLY A 129 16.53 10.74 17.47
CA GLY A 129 17.55 11.14 16.52
C GLY A 129 18.90 10.50 16.78
N GLU A 130 19.36 10.53 18.03
CA GLU A 130 20.61 9.88 18.46
C GLU A 130 20.59 8.37 18.23
N PHE A 131 19.47 7.73 18.57
CA PHE A 131 19.28 6.29 18.28
C PHE A 131 19.37 5.99 16.77
N LEU A 132 18.69 6.78 15.94
CA LEU A 132 18.73 6.57 14.50
C LEU A 132 20.12 6.86 13.91
N ALA A 133 20.83 7.88 14.40
CA ALA A 133 22.21 8.16 14.00
C ALA A 133 23.15 7.01 14.38
N GLU A 134 22.97 6.44 15.57
CA GLU A 134 23.78 5.31 16.03
C GLU A 134 23.51 4.04 15.23
N VAL A 135 22.23 3.75 14.89
CA VAL A 135 21.89 2.64 13.99
C VAL A 135 22.52 2.85 12.59
N ALA A 136 22.49 4.08 12.07
CA ALA A 136 23.12 4.39 10.78
C ALA A 136 24.63 4.16 10.82
N ARG A 137 25.29 4.52 11.92
CA ARG A 137 26.74 4.38 12.11
C ARG A 137 27.18 2.92 12.26
N THR A 138 26.39 2.11 12.99
CA THR A 138 26.80 0.76 13.41
C THR A 138 26.23 -0.37 12.55
N SER A 139 25.11 -0.13 11.82
CA SER A 139 24.47 -1.19 11.03
C SER A 139 25.04 -1.29 9.61
N THR A 140 24.93 -2.49 9.03
CA THR A 140 25.26 -2.76 7.63
C THR A 140 24.03 -2.65 6.72
N LEU A 141 22.96 -1.99 7.18
CA LEU A 141 21.75 -1.81 6.41
C LEU A 141 22.01 -0.94 5.17
N LYS A 142 21.51 -1.36 4.02
CA LYS A 142 21.54 -0.51 2.82
C LYS A 142 20.82 0.81 3.13
N ALA A 143 21.39 1.93 2.72
CA ALA A 143 20.89 3.28 3.00
C ALA A 143 19.38 3.44 2.75
N LYS A 144 18.87 2.87 1.66
CA LYS A 144 17.43 2.87 1.32
C LYS A 144 16.58 2.09 2.32
N THR A 145 17.07 0.97 2.84
CA THR A 145 16.38 0.15 3.86
C THR A 145 16.34 0.88 5.18
N PHE A 146 17.49 1.39 5.62
CA PHE A 146 17.60 2.22 6.81
C PHE A 146 16.68 3.45 6.73
N GLY A 147 16.73 4.20 5.63
CA GLY A 147 15.89 5.38 5.43
C GLY A 147 14.40 5.08 5.58
N ARG A 148 13.95 3.91 5.10
CA ARG A 148 12.56 3.46 5.27
C ARG A 148 12.25 3.12 6.73
N TYR A 149 13.10 2.37 7.41
CA TYR A 149 12.91 2.03 8.82
C TYR A 149 12.88 3.28 9.69
N ALA A 150 13.82 4.19 9.50
CA ALA A 150 13.88 5.48 10.19
C ALA A 150 12.63 6.33 9.94
N GLN A 151 12.10 6.35 8.71
CA GLN A 151 10.86 7.06 8.38
C GLN A 151 9.67 6.51 9.18
N TYR A 152 9.51 5.18 9.25
CA TYR A 152 8.41 4.58 10.01
C TYR A 152 8.55 4.80 11.50
N PHE A 153 9.76 4.74 12.05
CA PHE A 153 10.00 4.99 13.46
C PHE A 153 9.75 6.45 13.82
N ARG A 154 10.21 7.41 13.02
CA ARG A 154 9.86 8.83 13.18
C ARG A 154 8.36 9.06 13.09
N MET A 155 7.66 8.38 12.16
CA MET A 155 6.21 8.46 12.07
C MET A 155 5.53 7.96 13.35
N LEU A 156 5.97 6.82 13.89
CA LEU A 156 5.45 6.25 15.14
C LEU A 156 5.69 7.21 16.31
N ALA A 157 6.92 7.63 16.54
CA ALA A 157 7.30 8.52 17.63
C ALA A 157 6.59 9.89 17.51
N GLY A 158 6.55 10.47 16.35
CA GLY A 158 5.86 11.74 16.08
C GLY A 158 4.35 11.66 16.30
N GLN A 159 3.71 10.53 15.95
CA GLN A 159 2.27 10.33 16.21
C GLN A 159 1.97 10.07 17.68
N ILE A 160 2.81 9.34 18.40
CA ILE A 160 2.71 9.14 19.86
C ILE A 160 2.77 10.49 20.56
N GLN A 161 3.74 11.33 20.22
CA GLN A 161 3.97 12.62 20.84
C GLN A 161 3.14 13.75 20.21
N ARG A 162 2.21 13.41 19.29
CA ARG A 162 1.32 14.35 18.59
C ARG A 162 2.07 15.54 17.98
N VAL A 163 3.28 15.29 17.48
CA VAL A 163 4.01 16.31 16.71
C VAL A 163 3.19 16.66 15.48
N GLU A 164 2.79 17.90 15.38
CA GLU A 164 1.89 18.38 14.32
C GLU A 164 2.44 18.07 12.92
N THR A 165 1.56 17.54 12.10
CA THR A 165 1.82 17.23 10.70
C THR A 165 0.85 18.05 9.85
N ASP A 166 1.14 19.31 9.66
CA ASP A 166 0.39 20.15 8.73
C ASP A 166 0.85 19.92 7.26
N ALA A 167 0.17 20.56 6.32
CA ALA A 167 0.53 20.46 4.90
C ALA A 167 1.96 20.98 4.63
N SER A 168 2.48 21.87 5.49
CA SER A 168 3.83 22.43 5.37
C SER A 168 4.94 21.40 5.56
N ARG A 169 4.67 20.29 6.27
CA ARG A 169 5.59 19.15 6.42
C ARG A 169 6.11 18.63 5.10
N PHE A 170 5.26 18.59 4.09
CA PHE A 170 5.63 18.05 2.77
C PHE A 170 6.23 19.10 1.83
N ASN A 171 6.23 20.35 2.23
CA ASN A 171 6.85 21.40 1.45
C ASN A 171 8.38 21.39 1.62
N TYR A 172 9.06 20.71 0.68
CA TYR A 172 10.52 20.62 0.69
C TYR A 172 11.20 21.97 0.44
N ARG A 173 10.55 22.91 -0.29
CA ARG A 173 11.11 24.25 -0.59
C ARG A 173 11.24 25.11 0.66
N THR A 174 10.30 24.96 1.62
CA THR A 174 10.33 25.69 2.89
C THR A 174 11.02 24.93 4.01
N GLY A 175 11.61 23.77 3.74
CA GLY A 175 12.28 22.95 4.74
C GLY A 175 11.34 22.29 5.77
N GLY A 176 10.03 22.22 5.48
CA GLY A 176 9.03 21.69 6.40
C GLY A 176 9.30 20.28 6.89
N LEU A 177 9.79 19.40 6.01
CA LEU A 177 10.17 18.05 6.38
C LEU A 177 11.36 18.00 7.36
N ASN A 178 12.35 18.86 7.15
CA ASN A 178 13.52 18.90 8.04
C ASN A 178 13.13 19.42 9.42
N ARG A 179 12.38 20.52 9.51
CA ARG A 179 11.85 21.04 10.78
C ARG A 179 11.00 20.02 11.53
N TRP A 180 10.18 19.25 10.81
CA TRP A 180 9.43 18.16 11.42
C TRP A 180 10.35 17.05 11.94
N ARG A 181 11.38 16.65 11.16
CA ARG A 181 12.37 15.66 11.58
C ARG A 181 13.13 16.12 12.83
N GLU A 182 13.58 17.33 12.88
CA GLU A 182 14.27 17.91 14.05
C GLU A 182 13.43 17.80 15.31
N ARG A 183 12.13 18.16 15.22
CA ARG A 183 11.20 18.01 16.37
C ARG A 183 10.98 16.58 16.79
N VAL A 184 10.87 15.66 15.83
CA VAL A 184 10.68 14.23 16.14
C VAL A 184 11.96 13.60 16.65
N ASP A 185 13.10 13.97 16.10
CA ASP A 185 14.41 13.45 16.49
C ASP A 185 14.81 13.91 17.91
N ALA A 186 14.24 15.01 18.39
CA ALA A 186 14.41 15.48 19.78
C ALA A 186 13.55 14.72 20.81
N ILE A 187 12.63 13.85 20.38
CA ILE A 187 11.78 13.07 21.30
C ILE A 187 12.68 12.09 22.09
N PRO A 188 12.58 12.05 23.44
CA PRO A 188 13.27 11.05 24.23
C PRO A 188 12.85 9.63 23.84
N LEU A 189 13.80 8.72 23.70
CA LEU A 189 13.51 7.33 23.31
C LEU A 189 12.64 6.62 24.37
N SER A 190 12.75 7.03 25.64
CA SER A 190 11.92 6.58 26.77
C SER A 190 10.43 6.91 26.63
N ALA A 191 10.07 7.87 25.78
CA ALA A 191 8.68 8.20 25.50
C ALA A 191 7.95 7.16 24.63
N VAL A 192 8.70 6.27 23.96
CA VAL A 192 8.16 5.16 23.17
C VAL A 192 7.93 3.95 24.06
N THR A 193 6.92 4.03 24.93
CA THR A 193 6.55 2.95 25.87
C THR A 193 5.60 1.96 25.22
N PRO A 194 5.45 0.71 25.75
CA PRO A 194 4.44 -0.24 25.28
C PRO A 194 3.02 0.32 25.33
N ALA A 195 2.66 1.05 26.39
CA ALA A 195 1.36 1.68 26.54
C ALA A 195 1.13 2.74 25.44
N ALA A 196 2.10 3.62 25.22
CA ALA A 196 2.01 4.63 24.17
C ALA A 196 1.89 4.01 22.77
N VAL A 197 2.59 2.90 22.52
CA VAL A 197 2.47 2.18 21.23
C VAL A 197 1.13 1.44 21.13
N ALA A 198 0.58 0.92 22.22
CA ALA A 198 -0.75 0.32 22.22
C ALA A 198 -1.84 1.36 21.92
N ASP A 199 -1.78 2.54 22.51
CA ASP A 199 -2.68 3.66 22.22
C ASP A 199 -2.55 4.11 20.75
N TRP A 200 -1.32 4.25 20.27
CA TRP A 200 -1.06 4.55 18.85
C TRP A 200 -1.65 3.48 17.93
N LYS A 201 -1.54 2.20 18.27
CA LYS A 201 -2.14 1.09 17.53
C LYS A 201 -3.66 1.26 17.41
N ILE A 202 -4.33 1.53 18.53
CA ILE A 202 -5.78 1.75 18.56
C ILE A 202 -6.19 2.90 17.64
N LEU A 203 -5.49 4.03 17.73
CA LEU A 203 -5.75 5.20 16.88
C LEU A 203 -5.46 4.92 15.40
N TYR A 204 -4.40 4.17 15.12
CA TYR A 204 -4.04 3.81 13.75
C TYR A 204 -5.10 2.93 13.11
N LEU A 205 -5.58 1.92 13.84
CA LEU A 205 -6.58 0.96 13.35
C LEU A 205 -7.97 1.58 13.19
N LYS A 206 -8.34 2.55 14.03
CA LYS A 206 -9.60 3.30 13.90
C LYS A 206 -9.76 4.00 12.53
N ARG A 207 -8.68 4.27 11.80
CA ARG A 207 -8.70 4.86 10.45
C ARG A 207 -9.41 4.00 9.41
N ALA A 208 -9.57 2.72 9.70
CA ALA A 208 -10.24 1.77 8.80
C ALA A 208 -11.75 2.01 8.69
N GLY A 209 -12.37 2.60 9.72
CA GLY A 209 -13.83 2.66 9.81
C GLY A 209 -14.45 1.26 9.86
N ASN A 210 -15.65 1.11 9.29
CA ASN A 210 -16.40 -0.14 9.31
C ASN A 210 -16.19 -1.04 8.08
N ASP A 211 -15.52 -0.54 7.03
CA ASP A 211 -15.30 -1.30 5.79
C ASP A 211 -14.33 -2.48 6.02
N PRO A 212 -14.75 -3.74 5.78
CA PRO A 212 -13.91 -4.92 5.98
C PRO A 212 -12.65 -4.93 5.10
N HIS A 213 -12.74 -4.45 3.86
CA HIS A 213 -11.58 -4.39 2.95
C HIS A 213 -10.55 -3.38 3.44
N ARG A 214 -11.01 -2.20 3.85
CA ARG A 214 -10.15 -1.16 4.42
C ARG A 214 -9.51 -1.59 5.74
N LYS A 215 -10.22 -2.39 6.57
CA LYS A 215 -9.64 -2.99 7.79
C LYS A 215 -8.42 -3.86 7.45
N LEU A 216 -8.52 -4.73 6.46
CA LEU A 216 -7.40 -5.57 6.04
C LEU A 216 -6.21 -4.74 5.51
N GLU A 217 -6.46 -3.69 4.76
CA GLU A 217 -5.41 -2.79 4.26
C GLU A 217 -4.72 -2.04 5.39
N VAL A 218 -5.50 -1.50 6.33
CA VAL A 218 -4.98 -0.77 7.49
C VAL A 218 -4.18 -1.70 8.39
N ASN A 219 -4.65 -2.92 8.67
CA ASN A 219 -3.93 -3.93 9.45
C ASN A 219 -2.58 -4.29 8.81
N ARG A 220 -2.54 -4.43 7.48
CA ARG A 220 -1.28 -4.68 6.76
C ARG A 220 -0.33 -3.50 6.83
N SER A 221 -0.87 -2.29 6.66
CA SER A 221 -0.10 -1.07 6.74
C SER A 221 0.48 -0.86 8.14
N PHE A 222 -0.32 -1.12 9.19
CA PHE A 222 0.12 -1.14 10.58
C PHE A 222 1.24 -2.16 10.80
N ASN A 223 1.01 -3.42 10.40
CA ASN A 223 2.01 -4.48 10.55
C ASN A 223 3.32 -4.18 9.80
N ALA A 224 3.23 -3.55 8.64
CA ALA A 224 4.43 -3.11 7.92
C ALA A 224 5.18 -2.02 8.70
N ALA A 225 4.47 -1.02 9.23
CA ALA A 225 5.04 0.03 10.04
C ALA A 225 5.71 -0.53 11.29
N LEU A 226 4.99 -1.36 12.05
CA LEU A 226 5.50 -2.00 13.26
C LEU A 226 6.72 -2.88 12.99
N ARG A 227 6.70 -3.67 11.90
CA ARG A 227 7.84 -4.51 11.51
C ARG A 227 9.08 -3.67 11.21
N HIS A 228 8.93 -2.57 10.48
CA HIS A 228 10.04 -1.67 10.19
C HIS A 228 10.60 -1.01 11.44
N CYS A 229 9.74 -0.61 12.38
CA CYS A 229 10.18 -0.10 13.67
C CYS A 229 10.93 -1.18 14.47
N LYS A 230 10.34 -2.38 14.62
CA LYS A 230 10.98 -3.50 15.34
C LYS A 230 12.35 -3.88 14.74
N SER A 231 12.51 -3.78 13.41
CA SER A 231 13.76 -4.13 12.72
C SER A 231 14.95 -3.24 13.14
N LEU A 232 14.72 -1.99 13.56
CA LEU A 232 15.79 -1.12 14.08
C LEU A 232 16.34 -1.60 15.42
N PHE A 233 15.54 -2.34 16.18
CA PHE A 233 15.89 -2.86 17.51
C PHE A 233 16.27 -4.34 17.47
N SER A 234 16.58 -4.87 16.31
CA SER A 234 17.03 -6.27 16.19
C SER A 234 18.36 -6.49 16.89
N SER A 235 18.54 -7.65 17.51
CA SER A 235 19.72 -7.98 18.34
C SER A 235 21.04 -7.78 17.60
N HIS A 236 21.08 -8.08 16.30
CA HIS A 236 22.28 -7.88 15.47
C HIS A 236 22.62 -6.39 15.22
N ILE A 237 21.74 -5.46 15.56
CA ILE A 237 21.99 -4.01 15.51
C ILE A 237 22.34 -3.49 16.91
N ILE A 238 21.46 -3.72 17.90
CA ILE A 238 21.54 -3.08 19.20
C ILE A 238 22.52 -3.76 20.17
N ASN A 239 22.82 -5.05 19.96
CA ASN A 239 23.75 -5.79 20.84
C ASN A 239 25.21 -5.74 20.34
N LYS A 240 25.53 -4.84 19.41
CA LYS A 240 26.92 -4.67 18.96
C LYS A 240 27.77 -4.05 20.06
N PRO A 241 29.03 -4.49 20.23
CA PRO A 241 29.92 -3.96 21.28
C PRO A 241 30.14 -2.45 21.21
N ASN A 242 30.06 -1.89 20.00
CA ASN A 242 30.26 -0.46 19.74
C ASN A 242 28.95 0.35 19.64
N PHE A 243 27.80 -0.22 20.05
CA PHE A 243 26.53 0.48 20.09
C PHE A 243 26.43 1.31 21.38
N ALA A 244 26.52 2.65 21.24
CA ALA A 244 26.68 3.55 22.38
C ALA A 244 25.36 3.99 23.03
N VAL A 245 24.23 3.90 22.31
CA VAL A 245 22.93 4.37 22.82
C VAL A 245 22.30 3.37 23.77
N LYS A 246 21.97 3.85 24.97
CA LYS A 246 21.19 3.07 25.94
C LYS A 246 19.72 3.04 25.55
N ILE A 247 19.19 1.85 25.27
CA ILE A 247 17.79 1.65 24.95
C ILE A 247 17.03 1.39 26.24
N PRO A 248 15.97 2.16 26.55
CA PRO A 248 15.17 1.95 27.74
C PRO A 248 14.53 0.57 27.77
N LYS A 249 14.78 -0.16 28.86
CA LYS A 249 14.06 -1.39 29.20
C LYS A 249 12.96 -1.07 30.20
N LEU A 250 11.91 -1.83 30.13
CA LEU A 250 10.71 -1.65 30.93
C LEU A 250 10.41 -2.94 31.67
N LYS A 251 9.96 -2.81 32.90
CA LYS A 251 9.45 -3.95 33.67
C LYS A 251 8.08 -4.33 33.10
N VAL A 252 7.95 -5.57 32.70
CA VAL A 252 6.69 -6.13 32.17
C VAL A 252 6.36 -7.43 32.90
N PRO A 253 5.08 -7.75 33.13
CA PRO A 253 4.69 -9.00 33.75
C PRO A 253 5.18 -10.21 32.93
N ASP A 254 5.76 -11.21 33.64
CA ASP A 254 6.22 -12.47 33.03
C ASP A 254 5.40 -13.66 33.55
N GLY A 255 4.09 -13.54 33.45
CA GLY A 255 3.14 -14.54 33.89
C GLY A 255 3.31 -14.86 35.40
N GLN A 256 3.51 -16.14 35.74
CA GLN A 256 3.72 -16.56 37.12
C GLN A 256 5.15 -16.31 37.67
N ARG A 257 6.08 -15.83 36.84
CA ARG A 257 7.48 -15.63 37.19
C ARG A 257 7.81 -14.21 37.71
N GLY A 258 6.78 -13.37 37.89
CA GLY A 258 6.95 -12.00 38.35
C GLY A 258 7.14 -11.00 37.20
N GLU A 259 8.17 -10.16 37.30
CA GLU A 259 8.46 -9.14 36.27
C GLU A 259 9.76 -9.47 35.52
N ARG A 260 9.82 -9.18 34.24
CA ARG A 260 11.03 -9.18 33.44
C ARG A 260 11.29 -7.84 32.81
N GLU A 261 12.53 -7.55 32.49
CA GLU A 261 12.87 -6.42 31.65
C GLU A 261 12.63 -6.76 30.15
N ALA A 262 11.94 -5.87 29.46
CA ALA A 262 11.67 -5.99 28.04
C ALA A 262 11.77 -4.64 27.34
N TYR A 263 12.09 -4.69 26.06
CA TYR A 263 11.96 -3.51 25.20
C TYR A 263 10.50 -3.33 24.78
N TRP A 264 10.09 -2.08 24.51
CA TRP A 264 8.71 -1.76 24.12
C TRP A 264 8.18 -2.62 22.98
N PHE A 265 9.03 -2.95 22.00
CA PHE A 265 8.64 -3.71 20.81
C PHE A 265 8.38 -5.18 21.07
N GLU A 266 8.81 -5.73 22.21
CA GLU A 266 8.56 -7.13 22.57
C GLU A 266 7.10 -7.34 22.99
N THR A 267 6.46 -6.30 23.53
CA THR A 267 5.12 -6.37 24.11
C THR A 267 3.98 -5.98 23.17
N VAL A 268 4.29 -5.60 21.93
CA VAL A 268 3.30 -5.15 20.94
C VAL A 268 3.14 -6.18 19.83
N ASP A 269 1.95 -6.73 19.71
CA ASP A 269 1.61 -7.76 18.73
C ASP A 269 1.17 -7.19 17.38
N PHE A 270 1.42 -7.99 16.34
CA PHE A 270 0.89 -7.76 15.01
C PHE A 270 -0.62 -8.03 14.96
N GLU A 271 -1.32 -7.29 14.11
CA GLU A 271 -2.72 -7.55 13.81
C GLU A 271 -2.90 -8.73 12.84
N LYS A 272 -4.03 -9.44 12.98
CA LYS A 272 -4.43 -10.43 11.98
C LYS A 272 -4.73 -9.70 10.67
N ALA A 273 -3.81 -9.83 9.72
CA ALA A 273 -3.97 -9.31 8.38
C ALA A 273 -4.03 -10.50 7.42
N GLY A 274 -5.19 -10.78 6.88
CA GLY A 274 -5.37 -11.84 5.89
C GLY A 274 -4.37 -11.71 4.72
N SER A 275 -3.98 -12.79 4.09
CA SER A 275 -3.16 -12.72 2.88
C SER A 275 -4.03 -12.19 1.73
N MET A 276 -3.53 -11.19 0.99
CA MET A 276 -4.11 -10.84 -0.31
C MET A 276 -3.57 -11.84 -1.32
N LYS A 277 -4.40 -12.80 -1.66
CA LYS A 277 -4.09 -13.69 -2.76
C LYS A 277 -4.21 -12.93 -4.07
N PHE A 278 -3.40 -13.29 -5.05
CA PHE A 278 -3.55 -12.78 -6.39
C PHE A 278 -4.86 -13.30 -6.99
N HIS A 279 -5.57 -12.43 -7.65
CA HIS A 279 -6.71 -12.78 -8.49
C HIS A 279 -6.48 -12.12 -9.84
N ALA A 280 -6.43 -12.91 -10.88
CA ALA A 280 -6.37 -12.39 -12.23
C ALA A 280 -7.59 -11.48 -12.47
N PRO A 281 -7.42 -10.31 -13.11
CA PRO A 281 -8.53 -9.44 -13.44
C PRO A 281 -9.57 -10.18 -14.30
N ALA A 282 -10.85 -9.98 -14.01
CA ALA A 282 -11.92 -10.64 -14.74
C ALA A 282 -11.92 -10.23 -16.23
N GLY A 283 -12.03 -11.20 -17.14
CA GLY A 283 -12.07 -10.95 -18.58
C GLY A 283 -10.73 -10.60 -19.24
N ILE A 284 -9.63 -10.55 -18.47
CA ILE A 284 -8.31 -10.25 -19.01
C ILE A 284 -7.47 -11.51 -19.03
N THR A 285 -6.99 -11.89 -20.20
CA THR A 285 -6.04 -12.99 -20.37
C THR A 285 -4.66 -12.46 -20.76
N TYR A 286 -3.64 -13.30 -20.53
CA TYR A 286 -2.28 -13.01 -20.97
C TYR A 286 -2.23 -12.74 -22.48
N GLU A 287 -2.89 -13.60 -23.25
CA GLU A 287 -2.93 -13.54 -24.73
C GLU A 287 -3.67 -12.29 -25.24
N SER A 288 -4.79 -11.91 -24.60
CA SER A 288 -5.54 -10.72 -25.00
C SER A 288 -4.71 -9.45 -24.79
N LEU A 289 -3.98 -9.34 -23.66
CA LEU A 289 -3.10 -8.21 -23.40
C LEU A 289 -1.95 -8.13 -24.41
N VAL A 290 -1.31 -9.26 -24.74
CA VAL A 290 -0.21 -9.28 -25.73
C VAL A 290 -0.72 -8.84 -27.09
N ARG A 291 -1.90 -9.33 -27.51
CA ARG A 291 -2.52 -8.96 -28.80
C ARG A 291 -2.86 -7.47 -28.85
N ASN A 292 -3.52 -6.94 -27.83
CA ASN A 292 -3.88 -5.53 -27.74
C ASN A 292 -2.63 -4.64 -27.75
N ALA A 293 -1.63 -4.97 -26.93
CA ALA A 293 -0.39 -4.20 -26.90
C ALA A 293 0.34 -4.17 -28.24
N ARG A 294 0.35 -5.29 -28.97
CA ARG A 294 0.94 -5.37 -30.31
C ARG A 294 0.19 -4.48 -31.31
N ASN A 295 -1.13 -4.45 -31.25
CA ASN A 295 -1.96 -3.67 -32.16
C ASN A 295 -1.91 -2.16 -31.85
N GLU A 296 -1.83 -1.79 -30.60
CA GLU A 296 -1.99 -0.41 -30.12
C GLU A 296 -0.63 0.22 -29.75
N LEU A 297 0.07 -0.32 -28.73
CA LEU A 297 1.30 0.28 -28.22
C LEU A 297 2.47 0.21 -29.18
N ARG A 298 2.58 -0.85 -29.99
CA ARG A 298 3.71 -1.06 -30.90
C ARG A 298 3.87 0.08 -31.90
N SER A 299 2.78 0.58 -32.44
CA SER A 299 2.78 1.69 -33.41
C SER A 299 2.77 3.05 -32.72
N GLU A 300 2.06 3.18 -31.63
CA GLU A 300 1.84 4.46 -30.94
C GLU A 300 3.05 4.87 -30.08
N ASN A 301 3.59 3.95 -29.28
CA ASN A 301 4.75 4.17 -28.45
C ASN A 301 5.60 2.89 -28.34
N PRO A 302 6.51 2.66 -29.29
CA PRO A 302 7.36 1.45 -29.31
C PRO A 302 8.18 1.27 -28.03
N GLU A 303 8.55 2.35 -27.35
CA GLU A 303 9.31 2.29 -26.11
C GLU A 303 8.45 1.79 -24.93
N ALA A 304 7.20 2.24 -24.83
CA ALA A 304 6.24 1.70 -23.87
C ALA A 304 5.89 0.23 -24.19
N TYR A 305 5.83 -0.12 -25.46
CA TYR A 305 5.62 -1.50 -25.89
C TYR A 305 6.79 -2.40 -25.48
N LYS A 306 8.06 -1.98 -25.65
CA LYS A 306 9.22 -2.71 -25.15
C LYS A 306 9.17 -2.91 -23.64
N LEU A 307 8.78 -1.88 -22.85
CA LEU A 307 8.57 -2.00 -21.39
C LEU A 307 7.50 -3.03 -21.05
N PHE A 308 6.39 -3.03 -21.80
CA PHE A 308 5.32 -4.01 -21.65
C PHE A 308 5.83 -5.44 -21.90
N LEU A 309 6.53 -5.68 -23.02
CA LEU A 309 7.09 -6.99 -23.37
C LEU A 309 8.04 -7.49 -22.28
N LEU A 310 8.96 -6.63 -21.80
CA LEU A 310 9.91 -7.00 -20.75
C LEU A 310 9.20 -7.35 -19.42
N CYS A 311 8.11 -6.64 -19.09
CA CYS A 311 7.40 -6.86 -17.82
C CYS A 311 6.40 -8.02 -17.88
N LEU A 312 5.62 -8.14 -18.95
CA LEU A 312 4.63 -9.20 -19.09
C LEU A 312 5.21 -10.48 -19.67
N CYS A 313 5.98 -10.41 -20.74
CA CYS A 313 6.42 -11.61 -21.46
C CYS A 313 7.75 -12.17 -20.97
N ALA A 314 8.61 -11.35 -20.37
CA ALA A 314 9.85 -11.81 -19.72
C ALA A 314 9.79 -11.72 -18.18
N GLY A 315 8.70 -11.21 -17.61
CA GLY A 315 8.50 -11.15 -16.18
C GLY A 315 9.49 -10.26 -15.41
N LEU A 316 10.14 -9.29 -16.05
CA LEU A 316 11.09 -8.39 -15.40
C LEU A 316 10.41 -7.46 -14.40
N ARG A 317 11.14 -7.08 -13.34
CA ARG A 317 10.65 -6.01 -12.45
C ARG A 317 10.77 -4.66 -13.13
N ARG A 318 9.93 -3.68 -12.76
CA ARG A 318 9.95 -2.33 -13.33
C ARG A 318 11.34 -1.72 -13.39
N ALA A 319 12.11 -1.83 -12.29
CA ALA A 319 13.46 -1.28 -12.25
C ALA A 319 14.45 -2.04 -13.15
N GLU A 320 14.27 -3.35 -13.34
CA GLU A 320 15.10 -4.17 -14.24
C GLU A 320 14.79 -3.82 -15.70
N ALA A 321 13.51 -3.70 -16.05
CA ALA A 321 13.09 -3.31 -17.41
C ALA A 321 13.52 -1.89 -17.78
N ASP A 322 13.51 -0.95 -16.82
CA ASP A 322 13.90 0.45 -17.02
C ASP A 322 15.34 0.63 -17.49
N VAL A 323 16.24 -0.24 -17.02
CA VAL A 323 17.68 -0.18 -17.28
C VAL A 323 18.22 -1.44 -17.99
N CYS A 324 17.34 -2.21 -18.64
CA CYS A 324 17.74 -3.39 -19.41
C CYS A 324 18.63 -2.98 -20.57
N LEU A 325 19.79 -3.65 -20.70
CA LEU A 325 20.76 -3.39 -21.75
C LEU A 325 20.59 -4.38 -22.91
N TRP A 326 20.87 -3.96 -24.13
CA TRP A 326 20.91 -4.86 -25.28
C TRP A 326 21.94 -5.99 -25.13
N SER A 327 23.05 -5.75 -24.43
CA SER A 327 24.07 -6.76 -24.14
C SER A 327 23.60 -7.86 -23.17
N GLN A 328 22.48 -7.66 -22.48
CA GLN A 328 21.89 -8.66 -21.60
C GLN A 328 20.97 -9.65 -22.35
N LEU A 329 20.58 -9.33 -23.58
CA LEU A 329 19.78 -10.19 -24.45
C LEU A 329 20.72 -11.13 -25.23
N ASN A 330 20.52 -12.44 -25.07
CA ASN A 330 21.20 -13.44 -25.85
C ASN A 330 20.24 -14.12 -26.85
N PRO A 331 20.33 -13.80 -28.16
CA PRO A 331 19.48 -14.42 -29.18
C PRO A 331 19.76 -15.90 -29.43
N GLU A 332 20.94 -16.37 -29.11
CA GLU A 332 21.35 -17.77 -29.39
C GLU A 332 20.57 -18.78 -28.55
N ASP A 333 20.35 -18.46 -27.27
CA ASP A 333 19.60 -19.29 -26.32
C ASP A 333 18.25 -18.66 -25.91
N ASN A 334 17.85 -17.56 -26.53
CA ASN A 334 16.63 -16.80 -26.23
C ASN A 334 16.53 -16.44 -24.74
N SER A 335 17.59 -15.85 -24.19
CA SER A 335 17.64 -15.50 -22.78
C SER A 335 17.91 -14.01 -22.53
N ILE A 336 17.53 -13.56 -21.35
CA ILE A 336 17.84 -12.23 -20.82
C ILE A 336 18.55 -12.41 -19.48
N ARG A 337 19.80 -11.93 -19.40
CA ARG A 337 20.62 -12.02 -18.21
C ARG A 337 20.42 -10.81 -17.30
N ILE A 338 19.95 -11.02 -16.09
CA ILE A 338 19.74 -9.98 -15.09
C ILE A 338 20.83 -10.09 -14.04
N GLU A 339 21.77 -9.18 -14.08
CA GLU A 339 22.92 -9.12 -13.19
C GLU A 339 23.08 -7.73 -12.56
N ALA A 340 23.87 -7.67 -11.49
CA ALA A 340 24.28 -6.39 -10.92
C ALA A 340 25.20 -5.66 -11.92
N ASN A 341 24.90 -4.40 -12.17
CA ASN A 341 25.71 -3.53 -13.01
C ASN A 341 25.70 -2.11 -12.43
N GLU A 342 26.31 -1.15 -13.12
CA GLU A 342 26.36 0.26 -12.68
C GLU A 342 24.99 0.93 -12.50
N PHE A 343 23.95 0.42 -13.16
CA PHE A 343 22.59 0.98 -13.14
C PHE A 343 21.67 0.35 -12.10
N ILE A 344 21.89 -0.95 -11.78
CA ILE A 344 20.99 -1.69 -10.90
C ILE A 344 21.72 -2.80 -10.13
N GLU A 345 21.35 -2.94 -8.86
CA GLU A 345 21.62 -4.12 -8.05
C GLU A 345 20.31 -4.92 -7.89
N PRO A 346 20.20 -6.15 -8.41
CA PRO A 346 19.01 -6.96 -8.26
C PRO A 346 18.64 -7.17 -6.79
N LYS A 347 17.36 -7.01 -6.47
CA LYS A 347 16.88 -7.07 -5.09
C LYS A 347 17.17 -8.45 -4.47
N HIS A 348 17.78 -8.48 -3.28
CA HIS A 348 18.11 -9.71 -2.55
C HIS A 348 18.94 -10.74 -3.35
N GLY A 349 19.87 -10.26 -4.18
CA GLY A 349 20.67 -11.16 -5.00
C GLY A 349 19.87 -11.96 -6.03
N SER A 350 18.64 -11.51 -6.39
CA SER A 350 17.77 -12.18 -7.35
C SER A 350 18.19 -11.96 -8.81
N GLY A 351 19.50 -11.87 -9.09
CA GLY A 351 20.05 -11.98 -10.43
C GLY A 351 19.77 -13.37 -11.02
N GLY A 352 20.00 -13.51 -12.30
CA GLY A 352 19.84 -14.79 -13.00
C GLY A 352 19.32 -14.62 -14.41
N THR A 353 19.27 -15.72 -15.12
CA THR A 353 18.81 -15.77 -16.51
C THR A 353 17.31 -16.00 -16.57
N VAL A 354 16.64 -15.28 -17.44
CA VAL A 354 15.23 -15.46 -17.81
C VAL A 354 15.20 -15.98 -19.24
N TYR A 355 14.65 -17.16 -19.45
CA TYR A 355 14.43 -17.70 -20.79
C TYR A 355 13.11 -17.18 -21.35
N VAL A 356 13.11 -16.81 -22.61
CA VAL A 356 11.95 -16.23 -23.30
C VAL A 356 11.65 -17.02 -24.57
N ASP A 357 10.45 -16.87 -25.09
CA ASP A 357 10.09 -17.45 -26.38
C ASP A 357 10.90 -16.81 -27.52
N ALA A 358 11.30 -17.60 -28.52
CA ALA A 358 12.07 -17.13 -29.68
C ALA A 358 11.33 -16.03 -30.45
N ALA A 359 10.00 -16.06 -30.49
CA ALA A 359 9.21 -15.01 -31.14
C ALA A 359 9.29 -13.68 -30.34
N LEU A 360 9.32 -13.74 -29.01
CA LEU A 360 9.54 -12.55 -28.16
C LEU A 360 10.93 -11.94 -28.40
N MET A 361 11.97 -12.79 -28.47
CA MET A 361 13.32 -12.32 -28.75
C MET A 361 13.40 -11.64 -30.12
N ARG A 362 12.84 -12.26 -31.15
CA ARG A 362 12.77 -11.66 -32.49
C ARG A 362 11.99 -10.34 -32.48
N GLU A 363 10.86 -10.25 -31.77
CA GLU A 363 10.07 -9.02 -31.65
C GLU A 363 10.87 -7.90 -31.00
N LEU A 364 11.57 -8.17 -29.89
CA LEU A 364 12.42 -7.18 -29.23
C LEU A 364 13.54 -6.70 -30.15
N LEU A 365 14.20 -7.62 -30.87
CA LEU A 365 15.27 -7.29 -31.82
C LEU A 365 14.76 -6.50 -33.03
N SER A 366 13.53 -6.76 -33.51
CA SER A 366 12.89 -6.00 -34.60
C SER A 366 12.67 -4.53 -34.24
N LEU A 367 12.55 -4.23 -32.95
CA LEU A 367 12.37 -2.87 -32.40
C LEU A 367 13.71 -2.18 -32.11
N LYS A 368 14.84 -2.82 -32.37
CA LYS A 368 16.16 -2.25 -32.17
C LYS A 368 16.46 -1.24 -33.28
N ALA A 369 16.82 -0.02 -32.93
CA ALA A 369 17.20 1.01 -33.88
C ALA A 369 18.49 0.63 -34.64
N LYS A 370 18.72 1.21 -35.83
CA LYS A 370 19.97 1.01 -36.59
C LYS A 370 21.21 1.42 -35.80
N THR A 371 21.11 2.49 -35.04
CA THR A 371 22.15 2.98 -34.11
C THR A 371 21.58 2.98 -32.70
N PRO A 372 21.53 1.81 -32.04
CA PRO A 372 20.94 1.72 -30.72
C PRO A 372 21.89 2.30 -29.67
N GLY A 373 21.32 2.98 -28.67
CA GLY A 373 22.01 3.19 -27.40
C GLY A 373 22.20 1.86 -26.65
N ALA A 374 22.86 1.90 -25.50
CA ALA A 374 23.12 0.71 -24.68
C ALA A 374 21.82 0.05 -24.18
N PHE A 375 20.78 0.81 -23.92
CA PHE A 375 19.53 0.34 -23.31
C PHE A 375 18.53 -0.18 -24.34
N VAL A 376 17.80 -1.22 -23.98
CA VAL A 376 16.68 -1.77 -24.78
C VAL A 376 15.61 -0.73 -24.99
N VAL A 377 15.27 0.00 -23.97
CA VAL A 377 14.29 1.09 -24.01
C VAL A 377 15.02 2.42 -24.13
N HIS A 378 14.78 3.15 -25.18
CA HIS A 378 15.37 4.48 -25.36
C HIS A 378 14.70 5.50 -24.40
N SER A 379 15.47 6.46 -23.90
CA SER A 379 14.96 7.60 -23.13
C SER A 379 15.87 8.79 -23.30
N THR A 380 15.30 9.99 -23.34
CA THR A 380 16.01 11.26 -23.31
C THR A 380 16.51 11.62 -21.91
N TRP A 381 16.02 10.93 -20.87
CA TRP A 381 16.46 11.17 -19.50
C TRP A 381 17.66 10.27 -19.18
N GLU A 382 18.70 10.89 -18.67
CA GLU A 382 19.85 10.16 -18.16
C GLU A 382 19.52 9.42 -16.87
N TRP A 383 20.14 8.28 -16.69
CA TRP A 383 20.14 7.59 -15.41
C TRP A 383 20.96 8.39 -14.40
N LYS A 384 20.43 8.56 -13.19
CA LYS A 384 21.14 9.26 -12.09
C LYS A 384 21.14 8.38 -10.84
N PRO A 385 22.29 8.17 -10.20
CA PRO A 385 22.43 7.41 -8.97
C PRO A 385 21.95 8.22 -7.75
N THR A 386 20.70 8.71 -7.79
CA THR A 386 20.17 9.54 -6.71
C THR A 386 19.34 8.70 -5.73
N GLY A 387 19.28 9.13 -4.47
CA GLY A 387 18.46 8.49 -3.43
C GLY A 387 16.96 8.54 -3.72
N TYR A 388 16.50 9.38 -4.64
CA TYR A 388 15.12 9.42 -5.14
C TYR A 388 15.02 8.57 -6.41
N ILE A 389 14.14 7.56 -6.38
CA ILE A 389 13.95 6.66 -7.52
C ILE A 389 13.08 7.38 -8.55
N ARG A 390 13.72 7.98 -9.51
CA ARG A 390 13.10 8.39 -10.76
C ARG A 390 13.49 7.37 -11.82
N TYR A 391 12.49 6.81 -12.47
CA TYR A 391 12.76 5.89 -13.57
C TYR A 391 13.29 6.66 -14.77
N ARG A 392 14.30 6.10 -15.44
CA ARG A 392 14.89 6.72 -16.64
C ARG A 392 13.85 6.85 -17.75
N CYS A 393 12.98 5.87 -17.90
CA CYS A 393 11.94 5.83 -18.91
C CYS A 393 10.58 6.35 -18.42
N GLU A 394 10.53 7.29 -17.45
CA GLU A 394 9.28 7.75 -16.83
C GLU A 394 8.18 8.18 -17.83
N PRO A 395 8.46 8.91 -18.93
CA PRO A 395 7.43 9.24 -19.91
C PRO A 395 6.78 8.00 -20.54
N HIS A 396 7.58 6.98 -20.88
CA HIS A 396 7.09 5.73 -21.46
C HIS A 396 6.37 4.86 -20.41
N TRP A 397 6.82 4.91 -19.16
CA TRP A 397 6.09 4.29 -18.04
C TRP A 397 4.72 4.93 -17.84
N SER A 398 4.62 6.25 -17.90
CA SER A 398 3.33 6.96 -17.77
C SER A 398 2.37 6.52 -18.86
N ARG A 399 2.82 6.48 -20.13
CA ARG A 399 2.01 6.01 -21.24
C ARG A 399 1.58 4.54 -21.08
N LEU A 400 2.49 3.67 -20.66
CA LEU A 400 2.15 2.27 -20.36
C LEU A 400 1.12 2.14 -19.25
N LEU A 401 1.24 2.95 -18.19
CA LEU A 401 0.30 2.90 -17.04
C LEU A 401 -1.10 3.37 -17.44
N GLU A 402 -1.22 4.37 -18.29
CA GLU A 402 -2.48 4.84 -18.86
C GLU A 402 -3.11 3.75 -19.73
N TRP A 403 -2.32 3.18 -20.65
CA TRP A 403 -2.77 2.10 -21.50
C TRP A 403 -3.22 0.86 -20.70
N LEU A 404 -2.51 0.49 -19.65
CA LEU A 404 -2.91 -0.62 -18.77
C LEU A 404 -4.25 -0.35 -18.08
N GLU A 405 -4.51 0.90 -17.71
CA GLU A 405 -5.79 1.29 -17.09
C GLU A 405 -6.95 1.13 -18.07
N THR A 406 -6.79 1.62 -19.31
CA THR A 406 -7.80 1.47 -20.37
C THR A 406 -8.04 0.01 -20.75
N ASN A 407 -7.03 -0.85 -20.60
CA ASN A 407 -7.13 -2.30 -20.80
C ASN A 407 -7.51 -3.08 -19.53
N GLY A 408 -8.10 -2.42 -18.52
CA GLY A 408 -8.70 -3.05 -17.36
C GLY A 408 -7.74 -3.41 -16.21
N ILE A 409 -6.45 -3.06 -16.30
CA ILE A 409 -5.49 -3.25 -15.20
C ILE A 409 -5.55 -2.03 -14.26
N SER A 410 -6.53 -2.01 -13.36
CA SER A 410 -6.77 -0.89 -12.41
C SER A 410 -6.01 -1.00 -11.09
N ALA A 411 -5.20 -2.03 -10.89
CA ALA A 411 -4.44 -2.25 -9.66
C ALA A 411 -3.50 -1.09 -9.34
N ARG A 412 -3.35 -0.73 -8.07
CA ARG A 412 -2.44 0.35 -7.62
C ARG A 412 -1.00 0.21 -8.14
N LYS A 413 -0.53 -1.01 -8.39
CA LYS A 413 0.80 -1.33 -8.93
C LYS A 413 0.67 -2.07 -10.26
N LYS A 414 0.11 -1.42 -11.27
CA LYS A 414 -0.21 -2.00 -12.59
C LYS A 414 0.93 -2.82 -13.20
N VAL A 415 2.15 -2.28 -13.24
CA VAL A 415 3.33 -3.01 -13.77
C VAL A 415 3.63 -4.28 -12.97
N HIS A 416 3.37 -4.29 -11.67
CA HIS A 416 3.58 -5.50 -10.87
C HIS A 416 2.51 -6.56 -11.14
N GLU A 417 1.31 -6.14 -11.55
CA GLU A 417 0.27 -7.08 -11.99
C GLU A 417 0.67 -7.79 -13.29
N LEU A 418 1.34 -7.11 -14.22
CA LEU A 418 1.89 -7.78 -15.41
C LEU A 418 2.80 -8.96 -15.04
N ARG A 419 3.72 -8.74 -14.11
CA ARG A 419 4.62 -9.80 -13.62
C ARG A 419 3.86 -10.92 -12.89
N LYS A 420 2.75 -10.62 -12.21
CA LYS A 420 1.90 -11.63 -11.58
C LYS A 420 1.15 -12.46 -12.65
N LEU A 421 0.62 -11.81 -13.68
CA LEU A 421 -0.01 -12.49 -14.81
C LEU A 421 0.97 -13.42 -15.52
N PHE A 422 2.21 -12.97 -15.74
CA PHE A 422 3.28 -13.84 -16.26
C PHE A 422 3.50 -15.05 -15.36
N GLY A 423 3.66 -14.84 -14.05
CA GLY A 423 3.85 -15.92 -13.09
C GLY A 423 2.68 -16.90 -13.06
N ASP A 424 1.44 -16.40 -13.11
CA ASP A 424 0.23 -17.22 -13.16
C ASP A 424 0.14 -18.06 -14.46
N ALA A 425 0.50 -17.45 -15.60
CA ALA A 425 0.56 -18.14 -16.88
C ALA A 425 1.60 -19.30 -16.87
N ILE A 426 2.80 -19.04 -16.34
CA ILE A 426 3.82 -20.09 -16.19
C ILE A 426 3.39 -21.18 -15.21
N VAL A 427 2.73 -20.82 -14.09
CA VAL A 427 2.21 -21.81 -13.14
C VAL A 427 1.21 -22.75 -13.81
N LYS A 428 0.31 -22.22 -14.65
CA LYS A 428 -0.69 -22.99 -15.37
C LYS A 428 -0.07 -23.97 -16.36
N GLU A 429 0.95 -23.53 -17.08
CA GLU A 429 1.55 -24.30 -18.17
C GLU A 429 2.67 -25.24 -17.70
N LYS A 430 3.54 -24.78 -16.81
CA LYS A 430 4.79 -25.45 -16.43
C LYS A 430 4.92 -25.74 -14.92
N GLY A 431 3.92 -25.32 -14.14
CA GLY A 431 3.90 -25.51 -12.70
C GLY A 431 4.68 -24.45 -11.89
N ILE A 432 4.50 -24.53 -10.57
CA ILE A 432 4.97 -23.50 -9.63
C ILE A 432 6.50 -23.41 -9.53
N PHE A 433 7.22 -24.53 -9.70
CA PHE A 433 8.67 -24.53 -9.64
C PHE A 433 9.28 -23.77 -10.83
N ALA A 434 8.76 -24.03 -12.04
CA ALA A 434 9.19 -23.30 -13.23
C ALA A 434 8.89 -21.79 -13.11
N ALA A 435 7.71 -21.43 -12.62
CA ALA A 435 7.35 -20.02 -12.36
C ALA A 435 8.27 -19.38 -11.32
N SER A 436 8.62 -20.10 -10.23
CA SER A 436 9.53 -19.59 -9.20
C SER A 436 10.93 -19.32 -9.77
N ALA A 437 11.45 -20.23 -10.59
CA ALA A 437 12.74 -20.09 -11.27
C ALA A 437 12.74 -18.90 -12.24
N GLN A 438 11.75 -18.82 -13.15
CA GLN A 438 11.63 -17.73 -14.12
C GLN A 438 11.43 -16.37 -13.46
N LEU A 439 10.66 -16.32 -12.39
CA LEU A 439 10.50 -15.10 -11.58
C LEU A 439 11.72 -14.81 -10.69
N ARG A 440 12.71 -15.71 -10.62
CA ARG A 440 13.91 -15.57 -9.77
C ARG A 440 13.52 -15.23 -8.33
N HIS A 441 12.59 -16.02 -7.77
CA HIS A 441 12.18 -15.90 -6.37
C HIS A 441 13.10 -16.70 -5.47
N SER A 442 13.47 -16.14 -4.33
CA SER A 442 14.31 -16.81 -3.33
C SER A 442 13.60 -17.96 -2.62
N THR A 443 12.26 -17.97 -2.60
CA THR A 443 11.45 -19.02 -1.99
C THR A 443 10.21 -19.30 -2.83
N ILE A 444 9.80 -20.57 -2.86
CA ILE A 444 8.60 -21.00 -3.58
C ILE A 444 7.31 -20.45 -2.94
N GLN A 445 7.30 -20.22 -1.61
CA GLN A 445 6.19 -19.59 -0.91
C GLN A 445 5.83 -18.21 -1.47
N MET A 446 6.83 -17.47 -1.96
CA MET A 446 6.60 -16.17 -2.60
C MET A 446 5.78 -16.35 -3.89
N THR A 447 6.09 -17.38 -4.69
CA THR A 447 5.31 -17.69 -5.89
C THR A 447 3.92 -18.16 -5.51
N ALA A 448 3.78 -19.10 -4.58
CA ALA A 448 2.50 -19.64 -4.14
C ALA A 448 1.55 -18.58 -3.56
N SER A 449 2.08 -17.61 -2.78
CA SER A 449 1.25 -16.62 -2.11
C SER A 449 0.88 -15.41 -2.97
N HIS A 450 1.69 -15.07 -3.99
CA HIS A 450 1.57 -13.80 -4.71
C HIS A 450 1.37 -13.93 -6.22
N TYR A 451 1.59 -15.12 -6.81
CA TYR A 451 1.62 -15.29 -8.26
C TYR A 451 0.72 -16.45 -8.74
N THR A 452 -0.06 -17.07 -7.86
CA THR A 452 -1.03 -18.10 -8.21
C THR A 452 -2.43 -17.63 -7.88
N ASP A 453 -3.39 -17.82 -8.79
CA ASP A 453 -4.81 -17.57 -8.51
C ASP A 453 -5.41 -18.79 -7.77
N PRO A 454 -5.79 -18.66 -6.49
CA PRO A 454 -6.30 -19.76 -5.70
C PRO A 454 -7.70 -20.24 -6.14
N ARG A 455 -8.40 -19.51 -7.01
CA ARG A 455 -9.69 -19.90 -7.55
C ARG A 455 -9.55 -21.00 -8.61
N GLN A 456 -8.36 -21.13 -9.20
CA GLN A 456 -8.09 -22.15 -10.18
C GLN A 456 -7.93 -23.51 -9.50
N ARG A 457 -8.89 -24.37 -9.76
CA ARG A 457 -8.87 -25.78 -9.36
C ARG A 457 -8.79 -26.59 -10.62
N ALA A 458 -7.78 -27.44 -10.73
CA ALA A 458 -7.64 -28.39 -11.82
C ALA A 458 -8.13 -29.75 -11.36
N ALA A 459 -9.00 -30.37 -12.14
CA ALA A 459 -9.27 -31.78 -12.05
C ALA A 459 -8.23 -32.52 -12.89
N LEU A 460 -7.78 -33.68 -12.42
CA LEU A 460 -6.97 -34.56 -13.25
C LEU A 460 -7.86 -35.10 -14.38
N PRO A 461 -7.41 -35.02 -15.65
CA PRO A 461 -8.14 -35.57 -16.77
C PRO A 461 -7.99 -37.10 -16.75
N VAL A 462 -8.87 -37.75 -16.02
CA VAL A 462 -8.90 -39.22 -15.93
C VAL A 462 -9.81 -39.88 -16.98
N GLY A 463 -10.45 -39.05 -17.82
CA GLY A 463 -11.41 -39.55 -18.84
C GLY A 463 -10.80 -40.56 -19.81
N SER A 464 -9.52 -40.41 -20.19
CA SER A 464 -8.83 -41.38 -21.01
C SER A 464 -8.62 -42.74 -20.32
N LEU A 465 -8.45 -42.74 -19.03
CA LEU A 465 -8.27 -43.99 -18.25
C LEU A 465 -9.60 -44.81 -18.13
N PHE A 466 -10.75 -44.14 -18.23
CA PHE A 466 -12.06 -44.76 -18.24
C PHE A 466 -12.62 -45.01 -19.65
N ALA A 467 -11.99 -44.37 -20.67
CA ALA A 467 -12.44 -44.54 -22.05
C ALA A 467 -12.03 -45.89 -22.64
N GLU A 468 -10.94 -46.49 -22.18
CA GLU A 468 -10.48 -47.83 -22.61
C GLU A 468 -11.45 -48.94 -22.16
N ASP A 469 -12.08 -48.77 -20.97
CA ASP A 469 -13.12 -49.72 -20.47
C ASP A 469 -14.46 -49.61 -21.19
N MET A 470 -14.74 -48.49 -21.84
CA MET A 470 -15.99 -48.25 -22.60
C MET A 470 -15.94 -48.76 -24.03
N VAL A 471 -14.75 -49.12 -24.56
CA VAL A 471 -14.56 -49.57 -25.96
C VAL A 471 -14.47 -51.09 -26.06
N ASN A 472 -14.48 -51.84 -24.97
CA ASN A 472 -14.43 -53.32 -25.02
C ASN A 472 -15.79 -53.93 -24.71
N PRO A 473 -16.69 -54.15 -25.74
CA PRO A 473 -18.00 -54.75 -25.54
C PRO A 473 -17.95 -56.20 -25.08
N GLN A 474 -16.77 -56.83 -25.02
CA GLN A 474 -16.62 -58.26 -24.65
C GLN A 474 -16.61 -58.49 -23.12
N LEU A 475 -16.40 -57.46 -22.31
CA LEU A 475 -16.44 -57.61 -20.84
C LEU A 475 -17.88 -57.54 -20.25
N LEU A 476 -18.88 -57.18 -21.03
CA LEU A 476 -20.28 -57.15 -20.61
C LEU A 476 -21.03 -58.45 -20.91
N GLN A 477 -20.42 -59.48 -21.55
CA GLN A 477 -21.08 -60.73 -21.87
C GLN A 477 -20.79 -61.90 -20.92
N THR A 478 -20.02 -61.72 -19.87
CA THR A 478 -19.64 -62.80 -18.94
C THR A 478 -20.40 -62.82 -17.61
N GLN A 479 -21.52 -62.19 -17.50
CA GLN A 479 -22.41 -62.34 -16.32
C GLN A 479 -23.88 -62.41 -16.71
N ALA A 480 -24.25 -63.49 -17.45
CA ALA A 480 -25.63 -63.97 -17.47
C ALA A 480 -25.69 -65.28 -16.70
N PRO A 481 -26.61 -65.49 -15.75
CA PRO A 481 -26.70 -66.72 -14.99
C PRO A 481 -27.23 -67.88 -15.87
N ALA A 482 -26.55 -69.01 -15.80
CA ALA A 482 -26.97 -70.26 -16.40
C ALA A 482 -28.38 -70.63 -15.99
N SER A 483 -29.37 -70.58 -16.88
CA SER A 483 -30.65 -71.22 -16.74
C SER A 483 -30.55 -72.70 -17.20
N THR A 484 -30.72 -73.60 -16.26
CA THR A 484 -30.96 -75.02 -16.37
C THR A 484 -32.04 -75.34 -17.39
N GLN A 485 -31.66 -76.06 -18.47
CA GLN A 485 -32.69 -76.91 -19.14
C GLN A 485 -32.14 -78.29 -19.42
N HIS A 486 -32.87 -79.28 -18.91
CA HIS A 486 -32.70 -80.71 -19.05
C HIS A 486 -32.85 -81.18 -20.49
N ALA A 487 -32.03 -82.13 -20.81
CA ALA A 487 -32.15 -83.35 -21.61
C ALA A 487 -33.17 -83.42 -22.74
N ILE A 488 -32.72 -83.89 -23.89
CA ILE A 488 -33.22 -85.14 -24.48
C ILE A 488 -32.21 -85.63 -25.54
N ASN A 489 -31.95 -86.98 -25.41
CA ASN A 489 -31.17 -87.82 -26.32
C ASN A 489 -31.63 -87.78 -27.78
N HIS A 490 -30.75 -87.89 -28.75
CA HIS A 490 -30.80 -88.97 -29.72
C HIS A 490 -29.46 -89.22 -30.44
N LYS A 491 -29.18 -90.57 -30.57
CA LYS A 491 -28.07 -91.22 -31.28
C LYS A 491 -27.97 -90.90 -32.77
N GLN A 492 -26.85 -90.98 -33.26
CA GLN A 492 -26.29 -91.78 -34.39
C GLN A 492 -25.20 -90.98 -35.10
N SER A 493 -24.05 -91.46 -35.15
CA SER A 493 -23.43 -92.52 -35.88
C SER A 493 -22.59 -91.99 -37.07
N THR A 494 -21.35 -92.52 -37.05
CA THR A 494 -20.43 -92.62 -38.24
C THR A 494 -19.91 -91.35 -38.91
N GLY A 495 -18.75 -91.15 -39.21
CA GLY A 495 -17.63 -92.01 -39.56
C GLY A 495 -16.52 -91.21 -40.18
N ILE A 496 -15.34 -91.59 -39.87
CA ILE A 496 -14.22 -91.87 -40.77
C ILE A 496 -13.49 -90.69 -41.49
N LYS A 497 -12.22 -90.66 -41.16
CA LYS A 497 -11.03 -90.56 -41.97
C LYS A 497 -10.41 -89.18 -42.34
N SER A 498 -9.20 -89.02 -41.81
CA SER A 498 -7.92 -88.88 -42.53
C SER A 498 -7.77 -87.52 -43.28
N GLY A 499 -6.75 -86.89 -43.19
CA GLY A 499 -5.35 -87.11 -43.23
C GLY A 499 -4.67 -85.91 -43.90
N LEU A 500 -3.46 -85.70 -43.47
CA LEU A 500 -2.41 -84.85 -43.97
C LEU A 500 -2.25 -83.48 -43.30
#